data_5fc427b823542d66e9d8cc15e9be0a74
#
_entry.id   5fc427b823542d66e9d8cc15e9be0a74
#
_cell.length_a   1.000
_cell.length_b   1.000
_cell.length_c   1.000
_cell.angle_alpha   90.00
_cell.angle_beta   90.00
_cell.angle_gamma   90.00
#
_symmetry.space_group_name_H-M   'P 1'
#
loop_
_entity.id
_entity.type
_entity.pdbx_description
1 polymer ?
#
loop_
_entity_poly.entity_id
_entity_poly.type
_entity_poly.pdbx_seq_one_letter_code
_entity_poly.pdbx_strand_id
1 'polypeptide(L)'
;VIFISIISIKNMTFYYNNPYKEVFENLNLNIDTSWKTGLIGRNGRGKSTLLNLIQKKLKPLMGSISLDEKISYFPFKTEEYKNVKDFIKNNIAPFQKWENLMDELLKNPTINNIERYDEIHNMYMHNNGYEIDGLIEKELYDMNMNSDILYRKKATLSGGELTRVMIIILFLKNGYFPLIDEPTNHLDLKGREILAEYLNRKKGFIIVSHDRYFLDKCIDHIIAINKSDIKVYKTNYTEWEYNFELQKNYERKTNEKLKKQINLLDEASKRSRKWSSKKEKEKAAHTDKGYIGAQSKRLMKQAMVFEQKIEKSIEEKNKLLKNEEKDYDLKIFVDEKVPNNILEIRDLKIKYGEKYIIRDFNLNLYKGQRLFIKGENGSGKTSIINAILNKIDYEGQIIIPAHIKINYASQIPKWKNGTIKENLEKEKLDEQRYRDIIACFNLRGNIWNKNLETFSDGEKKKIEIARSIVEPSGLYIWDEPMNYLDIIIREKIEEAILESNPTMIIIEHDKYFMEKIATNIIEIN
;
A
#
# COMPACT_ATOMS: atom_id res chain seq x y z
N VAL A 1 25.92 -23.80 16.38
CA VAL A 1 25.01 -23.00 17.22
C VAL A 1 24.40 -21.97 16.28
N ILE A 2 23.12 -22.07 16.00
CA ILE A 2 22.39 -21.03 15.23
C ILE A 2 22.25 -19.86 16.19
N PHE A 3 23.01 -18.79 16.00
CA PHE A 3 22.78 -17.53 16.68
C PHE A 3 21.48 -16.93 16.12
N ILE A 4 20.43 -16.97 16.91
CA ILE A 4 19.17 -16.29 16.61
C ILE A 4 19.40 -14.81 16.93
N SER A 5 19.53 -13.99 15.91
CA SER A 5 19.55 -12.54 16.07
C SER A 5 18.11 -12.03 16.17
N ILE A 6 17.87 -11.03 17.03
CA ILE A 6 16.53 -10.49 17.28
C ILE A 6 16.59 -8.97 17.11
N ILE A 7 15.67 -8.43 16.32
CA ILE A 7 15.37 -7.00 16.34
C ILE A 7 14.49 -6.73 17.56
N SER A 8 15.06 -6.10 18.59
CA SER A 8 14.31 -5.78 19.81
C SER A 8 14.02 -4.29 19.90
N ILE A 9 12.75 -3.95 19.98
CA ILE A 9 12.23 -2.59 20.15
C ILE A 9 11.64 -2.52 21.55
N LYS A 10 12.13 -1.58 22.40
CA LYS A 10 11.70 -1.44 23.78
C LYS A 10 11.24 -0.02 24.09
N ASN A 11 9.98 0.09 24.56
CA ASN A 11 9.34 1.34 25.00
C ASN A 11 9.52 2.49 24.01
N MET A 12 9.48 2.18 22.69
CA MET A 12 9.76 3.13 21.64
C MET A 12 8.58 4.08 21.43
N THR A 13 8.87 5.39 21.50
CA THR A 13 7.92 6.46 21.16
C THR A 13 8.50 7.32 20.06
N PHE A 14 7.69 7.59 19.04
CA PHE A 14 8.08 8.44 17.90
C PHE A 14 6.90 9.27 17.39
N TYR A 15 7.14 10.55 17.15
CA TYR A 15 6.23 11.46 16.45
C TYR A 15 6.99 12.40 15.51
N TYR A 16 6.31 12.89 14.48
CA TYR A 16 6.81 13.96 13.62
C TYR A 16 6.41 15.32 14.22
N ASN A 17 7.35 16.28 14.22
CA ASN A 17 7.11 17.60 14.83
C ASN A 17 6.36 18.57 13.91
N ASN A 18 6.51 18.43 12.59
CA ASN A 18 5.96 19.43 11.66
C ASN A 18 5.32 18.78 10.41
N PRO A 19 4.00 18.64 10.32
CA PRO A 19 3.05 18.87 11.44
C PRO A 19 3.17 17.80 12.52
N TYR A 20 2.73 18.11 13.74
CA TYR A 20 2.71 17.13 14.83
C TYR A 20 1.85 15.92 14.43
N LYS A 21 2.48 14.77 14.43
CA LYS A 21 1.81 13.50 14.14
C LYS A 21 2.47 12.39 14.95
N GLU A 22 1.74 11.92 15.94
CA GLU A 22 2.11 10.73 16.69
C GLU A 22 2.01 9.50 15.80
N VAL A 23 3.06 8.65 15.83
CA VAL A 23 3.14 7.44 15.01
C VAL A 23 3.22 6.20 15.91
N PHE A 24 4.08 6.22 16.92
CA PHE A 24 4.25 5.12 17.86
C PHE A 24 4.33 5.66 19.29
N GLU A 25 3.59 5.04 20.20
CA GLU A 25 3.62 5.31 21.63
C GLU A 25 3.94 4.02 22.38
N ASN A 26 5.03 4.04 23.17
CA ASN A 26 5.45 2.94 24.03
C ASN A 26 5.48 1.55 23.34
N LEU A 27 5.95 1.51 22.10
CA LEU A 27 6.00 0.29 21.29
C LEU A 27 7.04 -0.69 21.84
N ASN A 28 6.59 -1.92 22.07
CA ASN A 28 7.43 -3.07 22.41
C ASN A 28 7.22 -4.14 21.37
N LEU A 29 8.30 -4.57 20.69
CA LEU A 29 8.24 -5.54 19.60
C LEU A 29 9.55 -6.31 19.50
N ASN A 30 9.47 -7.63 19.37
CA ASN A 30 10.59 -8.50 19.08
C ASN A 30 10.35 -9.24 17.78
N ILE A 31 11.32 -9.18 16.87
CA ILE A 31 11.28 -9.82 15.55
C ILE A 31 12.52 -10.71 15.43
N ASP A 32 12.31 -11.99 15.22
CA ASP A 32 13.40 -12.92 14.94
C ASP A 32 13.88 -12.70 13.49
N THR A 33 15.19 -12.51 13.30
CA THR A 33 15.77 -12.25 11.98
C THR A 33 15.74 -13.45 11.04
N SER A 34 15.35 -14.63 11.52
CA SER A 34 15.11 -15.80 10.66
C SER A 34 13.72 -15.81 10.00
N TRP A 35 12.79 -14.99 10.46
CA TRP A 35 11.42 -14.96 9.95
C TRP A 35 11.30 -14.25 8.59
N LYS A 36 10.40 -14.75 7.77
CA LYS A 36 9.95 -14.10 6.54
C LYS A 36 8.74 -13.25 6.87
N THR A 37 8.97 -11.99 7.20
CA THR A 37 7.96 -11.14 7.86
C THR A 37 7.32 -10.17 6.89
N GLY A 38 6.00 -10.23 6.73
CA GLY A 38 5.19 -9.22 6.06
C GLY A 38 4.80 -8.09 7.01
N LEU A 39 5.11 -6.85 6.69
CA LEU A 39 4.68 -5.67 7.45
C LEU A 39 3.43 -5.07 6.81
N ILE A 40 2.27 -5.25 7.45
CA ILE A 40 0.95 -4.91 6.93
C ILE A 40 0.34 -3.76 7.73
N GLY A 41 -0.44 -2.93 7.08
CA GLY A 41 -1.18 -1.82 7.70
C GLY A 41 -1.58 -0.77 6.68
N ARG A 42 -2.54 0.09 7.04
CA ARG A 42 -3.00 1.20 6.19
C ARG A 42 -1.88 2.17 5.84
N ASN A 43 -2.01 2.85 4.70
CA ASN A 43 -1.09 3.93 4.34
C ASN A 43 -1.15 5.05 5.40
N GLY A 44 0.03 5.58 5.77
CA GLY A 44 0.17 6.59 6.80
C GLY A 44 0.11 6.09 8.26
N ARG A 45 0.06 4.76 8.50
CA ARG A 45 0.12 4.15 9.84
C ARG A 45 1.54 3.93 10.36
N GLY A 46 2.56 4.29 9.60
CA GLY A 46 3.94 4.25 10.08
C GLY A 46 4.76 3.07 9.57
N LYS A 47 4.34 2.30 8.54
CA LYS A 47 5.14 1.21 7.95
C LYS A 47 6.55 1.69 7.58
N SER A 48 6.65 2.67 6.69
CA SER A 48 7.95 3.24 6.27
C SER A 48 8.67 3.95 7.41
N THR A 49 7.94 4.51 8.38
CA THR A 49 8.53 5.10 9.59
C THR A 49 9.21 4.03 10.44
N LEU A 50 8.55 2.87 10.66
CA LEU A 50 9.14 1.75 11.38
C LEU A 50 10.40 1.23 10.68
N LEU A 51 10.35 1.05 9.36
CA LEU A 51 11.52 0.65 8.57
C LEU A 51 12.67 1.67 8.68
N ASN A 52 12.38 2.98 8.65
CA ASN A 52 13.38 4.04 8.81
C ASN A 52 13.97 4.09 10.24
N LEU A 53 13.18 3.79 11.26
CA LEU A 53 13.67 3.66 12.64
C LEU A 53 14.58 2.45 12.81
N ILE A 54 14.22 1.29 12.23
CA ILE A 54 15.07 0.08 12.24
C ILE A 54 16.38 0.34 11.48
N GLN A 55 16.34 1.09 10.36
CA GLN A 55 17.53 1.53 9.62
C GLN A 55 18.38 2.56 10.37
N LYS A 56 17.93 3.08 11.52
CA LYS A 56 18.55 4.19 12.24
C LYS A 56 18.63 5.51 11.44
N LYS A 57 17.84 5.64 10.35
CA LYS A 57 17.67 6.92 9.63
C LYS A 57 16.85 7.92 10.43
N LEU A 58 15.92 7.43 11.23
CA LEU A 58 15.19 8.19 12.23
C LEU A 58 15.63 7.73 13.62
N LYS A 59 15.63 8.66 14.57
CA LYS A 59 15.93 8.34 15.97
C LYS A 59 14.63 8.36 16.77
N PRO A 60 14.35 7.34 17.59
CA PRO A 60 13.20 7.37 18.49
C PRO A 60 13.39 8.51 19.51
N LEU A 61 12.30 9.08 19.99
CA LEU A 61 12.31 10.11 21.03
C LEU A 61 12.53 9.49 22.41
N MET A 62 11.93 8.33 22.62
CA MET A 62 12.08 7.52 23.82
C MET A 62 12.25 6.06 23.43
N GLY A 63 12.87 5.26 24.30
CA GLY A 63 13.10 3.84 24.10
C GLY A 63 14.34 3.56 23.24
N SER A 64 14.47 2.32 22.80
CA SER A 64 15.64 1.85 22.05
C SER A 64 15.27 0.78 21.02
N ILE A 65 16.10 0.69 19.98
CA ILE A 65 16.06 -0.39 18.98
C ILE A 65 17.44 -1.02 18.95
N SER A 66 17.52 -2.32 19.24
CA SER A 66 18.75 -3.11 19.18
C SER A 66 18.65 -4.14 18.07
N LEU A 67 19.73 -4.29 17.34
CA LEU A 67 19.91 -5.27 16.27
C LEU A 67 21.42 -5.49 16.11
N ASP A 68 21.85 -6.75 16.03
CA ASP A 68 23.26 -7.11 15.88
C ASP A 68 23.72 -7.05 14.41
N GLU A 69 22.83 -7.31 13.47
CA GLU A 69 23.09 -7.26 12.04
C GLU A 69 23.02 -5.83 11.47
N LYS A 70 23.75 -5.60 10.39
CA LYS A 70 23.57 -4.36 9.60
C LYS A 70 22.30 -4.46 8.77
N ILE A 71 21.71 -3.34 8.38
CA ILE A 71 20.51 -3.30 7.57
C ILE A 71 20.85 -3.03 6.11
N SER A 72 20.29 -3.84 5.21
CA SER A 72 20.18 -3.53 3.78
C SER A 72 18.73 -3.18 3.44
N TYR A 73 18.53 -2.18 2.60
CA TYR A 73 17.19 -1.64 2.31
C TYR A 73 16.95 -1.53 0.80
N PHE A 74 15.79 -2.00 0.35
CA PHE A 74 15.27 -1.81 -0.99
C PHE A 74 14.05 -0.86 -0.94
N PRO A 75 13.91 0.11 -1.87
CA PRO A 75 14.88 0.49 -2.89
C PRO A 75 16.01 1.36 -2.35
N PHE A 76 17.22 1.19 -2.86
CA PHE A 76 18.36 2.04 -2.53
C PHE A 76 18.76 2.91 -3.72
N LYS A 77 19.36 4.06 -3.44
CA LYS A 77 19.89 4.95 -4.48
C LYS A 77 21.02 4.27 -5.23
N THR A 78 21.00 4.34 -6.52
CA THR A 78 22.00 3.72 -7.39
C THR A 78 22.77 4.79 -8.14
N GLU A 79 24.10 4.64 -8.17
CA GLU A 79 24.98 5.42 -9.03
C GLU A 79 25.01 4.86 -10.47
N GLU A 80 25.61 5.60 -11.37
CA GLU A 80 25.87 5.09 -12.72
C GLU A 80 27.05 4.14 -12.71
N TYR A 81 26.89 2.97 -13.35
CA TYR A 81 27.93 1.96 -13.49
C TYR A 81 28.06 1.57 -14.96
N LYS A 82 29.28 1.16 -15.34
CA LYS A 82 29.60 0.77 -16.72
C LYS A 82 28.76 -0.39 -17.21
N ASN A 83 28.58 -1.38 -16.37
CA ASN A 83 27.78 -2.57 -16.64
C ASN A 83 27.08 -3.08 -15.36
N VAL A 84 26.19 -4.06 -15.51
CA VAL A 84 25.41 -4.64 -14.40
C VAL A 84 26.29 -5.43 -13.44
N LYS A 85 27.34 -6.09 -13.91
CA LYS A 85 28.28 -6.83 -13.06
C LYS A 85 28.96 -5.88 -12.05
N ASP A 86 29.48 -4.76 -12.53
CA ASP A 86 30.12 -3.74 -11.68
C ASP A 86 29.09 -3.14 -10.71
N PHE A 87 27.86 -2.91 -11.17
CA PHE A 87 26.77 -2.44 -10.33
C PHE A 87 26.49 -3.40 -9.17
N ILE A 88 26.40 -4.72 -9.44
CA ILE A 88 26.16 -5.73 -8.40
C ILE A 88 27.33 -5.76 -7.43
N LYS A 89 28.55 -5.97 -7.91
CA LYS A 89 29.76 -6.14 -7.09
C LYS A 89 29.98 -4.94 -6.17
N ASN A 90 29.99 -3.72 -6.71
CA ASN A 90 30.26 -2.52 -5.92
C ASN A 90 29.18 -2.20 -4.88
N ASN A 91 27.94 -2.69 -5.07
CA ASN A 91 26.88 -2.53 -4.08
C ASN A 91 26.86 -3.63 -3.02
N ILE A 92 27.57 -4.75 -3.23
CA ILE A 92 27.76 -5.80 -2.21
C ILE A 92 28.93 -5.40 -1.29
N ALA A 93 30.13 -5.26 -1.84
CA ALA A 93 31.33 -4.86 -1.15
C ALA A 93 32.32 -4.23 -2.14
N PRO A 94 33.33 -3.46 -1.68
CA PRO A 94 34.29 -2.80 -2.56
C PRO A 94 35.40 -3.77 -3.05
N PHE A 95 35.00 -4.88 -3.69
CA PHE A 95 35.91 -5.95 -4.12
C PHE A 95 37.09 -5.45 -4.95
N GLN A 96 36.83 -4.67 -6.01
CA GLN A 96 37.87 -4.12 -6.87
C GLN A 96 38.88 -3.26 -6.11
N LYS A 97 38.39 -2.48 -5.12
CA LYS A 97 39.27 -1.68 -4.28
C LYS A 97 40.17 -2.55 -3.39
N TRP A 98 39.61 -3.64 -2.85
CA TRP A 98 40.37 -4.57 -2.03
C TRP A 98 41.39 -5.34 -2.86
N GLU A 99 41.03 -5.83 -4.05
CA GLU A 99 41.92 -6.51 -4.99
C GLU A 99 43.12 -5.62 -5.35
N ASN A 100 42.85 -4.38 -5.79
CA ASN A 100 43.93 -3.42 -6.12
C ASN A 100 44.83 -3.14 -4.94
N LEU A 101 44.25 -3.00 -3.74
CA LEU A 101 45.02 -2.69 -2.54
C LEU A 101 45.88 -3.89 -2.07
N MET A 102 45.36 -5.10 -2.18
CA MET A 102 46.10 -6.33 -1.93
C MET A 102 47.32 -6.45 -2.88
N ASP A 103 47.11 -6.18 -4.18
CA ASP A 103 48.17 -6.18 -5.18
C ASP A 103 49.24 -5.10 -4.91
N GLU A 104 48.86 -3.91 -4.45
CA GLU A 104 49.81 -2.84 -4.07
C GLU A 104 50.65 -3.22 -2.85
N LEU A 105 50.03 -3.77 -1.81
CA LEU A 105 50.68 -4.17 -0.57
C LEU A 105 51.70 -5.30 -0.79
N LEU A 106 51.44 -6.20 -1.72
CA LEU A 106 52.36 -7.28 -2.09
C LEU A 106 53.60 -6.79 -2.84
N LYS A 107 53.54 -5.64 -3.52
CA LYS A 107 54.69 -5.08 -4.24
C LYS A 107 55.81 -4.59 -3.28
N ASN A 108 55.46 -4.19 -2.05
CA ASN A 108 56.40 -3.74 -1.03
C ASN A 108 56.10 -4.42 0.31
N PRO A 109 56.53 -5.66 0.53
CA PRO A 109 56.16 -6.48 1.70
C PRO A 109 56.94 -6.06 2.95
N THR A 110 56.50 -5.00 3.62
CA THR A 110 56.93 -4.65 4.99
C THR A 110 56.00 -5.33 6.00
N ILE A 111 56.41 -5.47 7.26
CA ILE A 111 55.59 -6.08 8.32
C ILE A 111 54.22 -5.42 8.38
N ASN A 112 54.16 -4.08 8.40
CA ASN A 112 52.88 -3.34 8.42
C ASN A 112 52.02 -3.58 7.17
N ASN A 113 52.64 -3.75 5.99
CA ASN A 113 51.91 -4.03 4.76
C ASN A 113 51.34 -5.46 4.73
N ILE A 114 52.04 -6.41 5.33
CA ILE A 114 51.57 -7.79 5.47
C ILE A 114 50.37 -7.85 6.42
N GLU A 115 50.44 -7.19 7.60
CA GLU A 115 49.31 -7.12 8.52
C GLU A 115 48.06 -6.49 7.86
N ARG A 116 48.28 -5.40 7.12
CA ARG A 116 47.19 -4.73 6.39
C ARG A 116 46.65 -5.58 5.24
N TYR A 117 47.50 -6.35 4.57
CA TYR A 117 47.04 -7.34 3.56
C TYR A 117 46.15 -8.38 4.20
N ASP A 118 46.55 -8.94 5.34
CA ASP A 118 45.76 -9.96 6.05
C ASP A 118 44.39 -9.44 6.48
N GLU A 119 44.31 -8.21 6.97
CA GLU A 119 43.02 -7.56 7.29
C GLU A 119 42.11 -7.48 6.06
N ILE A 120 42.65 -6.97 4.94
CA ILE A 120 41.88 -6.79 3.71
C ILE A 120 41.47 -8.16 3.12
N HIS A 121 42.40 -9.11 3.13
CA HIS A 121 42.16 -10.47 2.67
C HIS A 121 41.06 -11.15 3.50
N ASN A 122 41.08 -10.99 4.81
CA ASN A 122 40.02 -11.50 5.68
C ASN A 122 38.66 -10.83 5.39
N MET A 123 38.63 -9.51 5.11
CA MET A 123 37.39 -8.83 4.67
C MET A 123 36.89 -9.36 3.31
N TYR A 124 37.81 -9.60 2.37
CA TYR A 124 37.51 -10.14 1.06
C TYR A 124 36.94 -11.57 1.15
N MET A 125 37.57 -12.43 1.96
CA MET A 125 37.11 -13.79 2.23
C MET A 125 35.75 -13.79 2.94
N HIS A 126 35.57 -12.95 3.96
CA HIS A 126 34.31 -12.85 4.69
C HIS A 126 33.12 -12.46 3.78
N ASN A 127 33.37 -11.70 2.71
CA ASN A 127 32.37 -11.31 1.74
C ASN A 127 32.33 -12.26 0.50
N ASN A 128 32.90 -13.46 0.59
CA ASN A 128 32.95 -14.46 -0.48
C ASN A 128 33.63 -13.93 -1.77
N GLY A 129 34.68 -13.11 -1.66
CA GLY A 129 35.27 -12.41 -2.79
C GLY A 129 35.72 -13.31 -3.95
N TYR A 130 36.26 -14.49 -3.66
CA TYR A 130 36.65 -15.46 -4.69
C TYR A 130 35.48 -16.18 -5.36
N GLU A 131 34.34 -16.29 -4.67
CA GLU A 131 33.17 -17.03 -5.14
C GLU A 131 32.04 -16.11 -5.65
N ILE A 132 32.21 -14.80 -5.51
CA ILE A 132 31.14 -13.82 -5.73
C ILE A 132 30.55 -13.88 -7.15
N ASP A 133 31.38 -14.14 -8.17
CA ASP A 133 30.91 -14.25 -9.55
C ASP A 133 29.97 -15.45 -9.73
N GLY A 134 30.34 -16.62 -9.20
CA GLY A 134 29.49 -17.81 -9.23
C GLY A 134 28.22 -17.65 -8.39
N LEU A 135 28.30 -16.96 -7.26
CA LEU A 135 27.12 -16.64 -6.44
C LEU A 135 26.16 -15.70 -7.18
N ILE A 136 26.67 -14.68 -7.87
CA ILE A 136 25.85 -13.78 -8.69
C ILE A 136 25.13 -14.54 -9.80
N GLU A 137 25.83 -15.41 -10.52
CA GLU A 137 25.23 -16.21 -11.61
C GLU A 137 24.15 -17.16 -11.08
N LYS A 138 24.36 -17.79 -9.93
CA LYS A 138 23.37 -18.64 -9.27
C LYS A 138 22.12 -17.83 -8.88
N GLU A 139 22.28 -16.67 -8.27
CA GLU A 139 21.16 -15.82 -7.88
C GLU A 139 20.38 -15.29 -9.10
N LEU A 140 21.07 -14.96 -10.20
CA LEU A 140 20.42 -14.60 -11.46
C LEU A 140 19.60 -15.77 -12.02
N TYR A 141 20.16 -16.98 -12.00
CA TYR A 141 19.43 -18.18 -12.42
C TYR A 141 18.18 -18.41 -11.57
N ASP A 142 18.29 -18.29 -10.24
CA ASP A 142 17.18 -18.44 -9.30
C ASP A 142 16.07 -17.35 -9.53
N MET A 143 16.45 -16.19 -10.07
CA MET A 143 15.55 -15.11 -10.50
C MET A 143 15.08 -15.24 -11.96
N ASN A 144 15.36 -16.38 -12.63
CA ASN A 144 15.04 -16.62 -14.03
C ASN A 144 15.55 -15.49 -14.95
N MET A 145 16.83 -15.11 -14.76
CA MET A 145 17.53 -14.09 -15.54
C MET A 145 18.74 -14.70 -16.24
N ASN A 146 18.96 -14.34 -17.52
CA ASN A 146 20.12 -14.78 -18.26
C ASN A 146 21.39 -14.04 -17.77
N SER A 147 22.51 -14.76 -17.64
CA SER A 147 23.81 -14.19 -17.25
C SER A 147 24.33 -13.13 -18.22
N ASP A 148 23.85 -13.08 -19.47
CA ASP A 148 24.18 -12.03 -20.45
C ASP A 148 23.86 -10.63 -19.94
N ILE A 149 22.91 -10.51 -19.02
CA ILE A 149 22.53 -9.24 -18.38
C ILE A 149 23.71 -8.57 -17.69
N LEU A 150 24.68 -9.35 -17.18
CA LEU A 150 25.89 -8.85 -16.48
C LEU A 150 26.73 -7.89 -17.33
N TYR A 151 26.73 -8.10 -18.64
CA TYR A 151 27.51 -7.31 -19.60
C TYR A 151 26.76 -6.12 -20.17
N ARG A 152 25.45 -6.02 -19.92
CA ARG A 152 24.62 -4.89 -20.34
C ARG A 152 24.91 -3.64 -19.51
N LYS A 153 24.67 -2.46 -20.11
CA LYS A 153 24.68 -1.20 -19.37
C LYS A 153 23.48 -1.17 -18.41
N LYS A 154 23.69 -0.74 -17.16
CA LYS A 154 22.62 -0.63 -16.16
C LYS A 154 21.41 0.17 -16.68
N ALA A 155 21.65 1.27 -17.40
CA ALA A 155 20.60 2.12 -17.96
C ALA A 155 19.68 1.42 -18.99
N THR A 156 20.07 0.23 -19.49
CA THR A 156 19.25 -0.56 -20.43
C THR A 156 18.36 -1.58 -19.75
N LEU A 157 18.43 -1.69 -18.43
CA LEU A 157 17.56 -2.59 -17.67
C LEU A 157 16.13 -2.04 -17.63
N SER A 158 15.16 -2.94 -17.81
CA SER A 158 13.77 -2.63 -17.48
C SER A 158 13.60 -2.43 -15.97
N GLY A 159 12.52 -1.74 -15.55
CA GLY A 159 12.23 -1.55 -14.13
C GLY A 159 12.13 -2.88 -13.37
N GLY A 160 11.56 -3.91 -13.97
CA GLY A 160 11.47 -5.25 -13.38
C GLY A 160 12.81 -5.98 -13.29
N GLU A 161 13.67 -5.88 -14.30
CA GLU A 161 15.04 -6.42 -14.26
C GLU A 161 15.87 -5.72 -13.17
N LEU A 162 15.80 -4.39 -13.11
CA LEU A 162 16.50 -3.61 -12.08
C LEU A 162 16.06 -3.98 -10.67
N THR A 163 14.75 -4.12 -10.44
CA THR A 163 14.20 -4.57 -9.15
C THR A 163 14.76 -5.92 -8.74
N ARG A 164 14.76 -6.92 -9.63
CA ARG A 164 15.29 -8.25 -9.35
C ARG A 164 16.78 -8.22 -9.05
N VAL A 165 17.56 -7.48 -9.83
CA VAL A 165 19.01 -7.30 -9.58
C VAL A 165 19.26 -6.64 -8.22
N MET A 166 18.50 -5.60 -7.86
CA MET A 166 18.64 -4.94 -6.56
C MET A 166 18.30 -5.88 -5.39
N ILE A 167 17.30 -6.74 -5.53
CA ILE A 167 16.96 -7.73 -4.50
C ILE A 167 18.09 -8.77 -4.36
N ILE A 168 18.68 -9.24 -5.47
CA ILE A 168 19.87 -10.13 -5.43
C ILE A 168 21.00 -9.48 -4.61
N ILE A 169 21.29 -8.21 -4.85
CA ILE A 169 22.31 -7.47 -4.09
C ILE A 169 22.03 -7.50 -2.59
N LEU A 170 20.78 -7.34 -2.16
CA LEU A 170 20.45 -7.36 -0.74
C LEU A 170 20.80 -8.70 -0.08
N PHE A 171 20.50 -9.81 -0.74
CA PHE A 171 20.73 -11.16 -0.21
C PHE A 171 22.19 -11.65 -0.35
N LEU A 172 22.98 -11.04 -1.23
CA LEU A 172 24.40 -11.33 -1.34
C LEU A 172 25.28 -10.55 -0.34
N LYS A 173 24.71 -9.55 0.36
CA LYS A 173 25.43 -8.81 1.42
C LYS A 173 25.55 -9.65 2.68
N ASN A 174 26.73 -10.11 3.00
CA ASN A 174 26.98 -10.90 4.21
C ASN A 174 26.84 -10.05 5.49
N GLY A 175 26.15 -10.57 6.50
CA GLY A 175 25.94 -9.88 7.78
C GLY A 175 24.92 -8.72 7.71
N TYR A 176 24.08 -8.67 6.69
CA TYR A 176 23.02 -7.68 6.54
C TYR A 176 21.64 -8.33 6.57
N PHE A 177 20.72 -7.69 7.30
CA PHE A 177 19.31 -8.07 7.33
C PHE A 177 18.51 -7.24 6.30
N PRO A 178 17.78 -7.89 5.34
CA PRO A 178 17.06 -7.21 4.29
C PRO A 178 15.73 -6.58 4.77
N LEU A 179 15.53 -5.30 4.45
CA LEU A 179 14.24 -4.62 4.50
C LEU A 179 13.81 -4.29 3.08
N ILE A 180 12.64 -4.75 2.66
CA ILE A 180 12.16 -4.66 1.29
C ILE A 180 10.85 -3.87 1.27
N ASP A 181 10.83 -2.71 0.62
CA ASP A 181 9.66 -1.83 0.58
C ASP A 181 9.09 -1.77 -0.84
N GLU A 182 7.89 -2.33 -1.05
CA GLU A 182 7.10 -2.36 -2.28
C GLU A 182 7.86 -2.84 -3.54
N PRO A 183 8.44 -4.05 -3.53
CA PRO A 183 9.21 -4.56 -4.68
C PRO A 183 8.34 -4.94 -5.88
N THR A 184 7.03 -5.05 -5.70
CA THR A 184 6.09 -5.50 -6.73
C THR A 184 5.64 -4.41 -7.71
N ASN A 185 5.93 -3.13 -7.42
CA ASN A 185 5.40 -1.98 -8.18
C ASN A 185 5.82 -1.90 -9.66
N HIS A 186 6.95 -2.52 -10.04
CA HIS A 186 7.48 -2.49 -11.42
C HIS A 186 7.51 -3.88 -12.07
N LEU A 187 6.91 -4.87 -11.42
CA LEU A 187 6.89 -6.24 -11.89
C LEU A 187 5.53 -6.59 -12.50
N ASP A 188 5.59 -7.26 -13.65
CA ASP A 188 4.44 -7.95 -14.21
C ASP A 188 4.11 -9.24 -13.42
N LEU A 189 3.00 -9.89 -13.75
CA LEU A 189 2.56 -11.11 -13.05
C LEU A 189 3.66 -12.17 -12.93
N LYS A 190 4.34 -12.46 -14.04
CA LYS A 190 5.42 -13.44 -14.08
C LYS A 190 6.61 -13.01 -13.22
N GLY A 191 6.98 -11.74 -13.27
CA GLY A 191 8.04 -11.18 -12.43
C GLY A 191 7.71 -11.25 -10.93
N ARG A 192 6.44 -11.01 -10.55
CA ARG A 192 5.97 -11.16 -9.15
C ARG A 192 6.02 -12.62 -8.69
N GLU A 193 5.61 -13.57 -9.54
CA GLU A 193 5.69 -15.01 -9.22
C GLU A 193 7.13 -15.47 -9.02
N ILE A 194 8.03 -15.11 -9.93
CA ILE A 194 9.46 -15.43 -9.81
C ILE A 194 10.05 -14.85 -8.53
N LEU A 195 9.76 -13.58 -8.23
CA LEU A 195 10.26 -12.93 -7.02
C LEU A 195 9.71 -13.60 -5.75
N ALA A 196 8.42 -13.97 -5.73
CA ALA A 196 7.81 -14.65 -4.59
C ALA A 196 8.46 -16.02 -4.33
N GLU A 197 8.69 -16.80 -5.38
CA GLU A 197 9.37 -18.09 -5.29
C GLU A 197 10.82 -17.95 -4.80
N TYR A 198 11.53 -16.94 -5.31
CA TYR A 198 12.89 -16.63 -4.86
C TYR A 198 12.92 -16.28 -3.38
N LEU A 199 12.07 -15.35 -2.92
CA LEU A 199 11.99 -14.96 -1.52
C LEU A 199 11.54 -16.10 -0.61
N ASN A 200 10.69 -16.99 -1.10
CA ASN A 200 10.29 -18.17 -0.33
C ASN A 200 11.45 -19.12 -0.03
N ARG A 201 12.49 -19.15 -0.88
CA ARG A 201 13.73 -19.93 -0.64
C ARG A 201 14.72 -19.22 0.29
N LYS A 202 14.57 -17.90 0.50
CA LYS A 202 15.43 -17.10 1.37
C LYS A 202 14.97 -17.16 2.83
N LYS A 203 15.85 -16.77 3.73
CA LYS A 203 15.57 -16.67 5.17
C LYS A 203 15.77 -15.24 5.61
N GLY A 204 14.96 -14.80 6.57
CA GLY A 204 15.17 -13.57 7.28
C GLY A 204 15.05 -12.29 6.45
N PHE A 205 13.86 -11.70 6.43
CA PHE A 205 13.62 -10.38 5.86
C PHE A 205 12.32 -9.77 6.42
N ILE A 206 12.23 -8.45 6.30
CA ILE A 206 10.94 -7.75 6.46
C ILE A 206 10.54 -7.18 5.11
N ILE A 207 9.30 -7.45 4.68
CA ILE A 207 8.77 -6.96 3.42
C ILE A 207 7.48 -6.17 3.62
N VAL A 208 7.38 -5.03 2.95
CA VAL A 208 6.13 -4.28 2.77
C VAL A 208 5.66 -4.51 1.35
N SER A 209 4.45 -4.98 1.18
CA SER A 209 3.79 -5.06 -0.12
C SER A 209 2.28 -4.94 0.05
N HIS A 210 1.61 -4.48 -0.98
CA HIS A 210 0.16 -4.43 -1.09
C HIS A 210 -0.40 -5.53 -2.01
N ASP A 211 0.46 -6.41 -2.51
CA ASP A 211 0.09 -7.57 -3.31
C ASP A 211 -0.16 -8.79 -2.40
N ARG A 212 -1.44 -9.14 -2.23
CA ARG A 212 -1.89 -10.21 -1.33
C ARG A 212 -1.36 -11.58 -1.76
N TYR A 213 -1.48 -11.89 -3.05
CA TYR A 213 -1.03 -13.16 -3.62
C TYR A 213 0.49 -13.33 -3.50
N PHE A 214 1.23 -12.27 -3.72
CA PHE A 214 2.68 -12.25 -3.54
C PHE A 214 3.08 -12.50 -2.08
N LEU A 215 2.46 -11.78 -1.13
CA LEU A 215 2.73 -11.96 0.30
C LEU A 215 2.43 -13.39 0.75
N ASP A 216 1.27 -13.93 0.33
CA ASP A 216 0.86 -15.28 0.74
C ASP A 216 1.86 -16.36 0.36
N LYS A 217 2.59 -16.17 -0.74
CA LYS A 217 3.61 -17.12 -1.21
C LYS A 217 4.96 -17.01 -0.52
N CYS A 218 5.33 -15.83 0.01
CA CYS A 218 6.71 -15.60 0.45
C CYS A 218 6.89 -15.34 1.95
N ILE A 219 5.82 -15.12 2.75
CA ILE A 219 5.92 -14.83 4.18
C ILE A 219 5.42 -15.98 5.05
N ASP A 220 5.91 -16.04 6.29
CA ASP A 220 5.48 -16.97 7.33
C ASP A 220 5.09 -16.26 8.65
N HIS A 221 5.38 -14.97 8.76
CA HIS A 221 5.00 -14.11 9.88
C HIS A 221 4.45 -12.78 9.38
N ILE A 222 3.53 -12.20 10.14
CA ILE A 222 2.92 -10.90 9.84
C ILE A 222 3.07 -9.97 11.03
N ILE A 223 3.54 -8.75 10.79
CA ILE A 223 3.45 -7.63 11.71
C ILE A 223 2.34 -6.72 11.22
N ALA A 224 1.21 -6.72 11.92
CA ALA A 224 0.07 -5.87 11.58
C ALA A 224 0.08 -4.58 12.40
N ILE A 225 0.21 -3.42 11.72
CA ILE A 225 0.11 -2.09 12.33
C ILE A 225 -1.35 -1.64 12.27
N ASN A 226 -2.07 -1.81 13.39
CA ASN A 226 -3.44 -1.34 13.56
C ASN A 226 -3.48 0.11 14.05
N LYS A 227 -4.68 0.62 14.34
CA LYS A 227 -4.86 1.97 14.89
C LYS A 227 -4.34 2.10 16.32
N SER A 228 -4.57 1.08 17.14
CA SER A 228 -4.32 1.09 18.58
C SER A 228 -3.18 0.19 19.03
N ASP A 229 -2.75 -0.77 18.19
CA ASP A 229 -1.76 -1.76 18.55
C ASP A 229 -0.95 -2.26 17.35
N ILE A 230 0.19 -2.88 17.65
CA ILE A 230 0.99 -3.63 16.69
C ILE A 230 1.08 -5.06 17.18
N LYS A 231 0.70 -5.99 16.33
CA LYS A 231 0.69 -7.42 16.67
C LYS A 231 1.50 -8.25 15.69
N VAL A 232 2.14 -9.29 16.21
CA VAL A 232 2.85 -10.29 15.42
C VAL A 232 2.00 -11.55 15.35
N TYR A 233 1.86 -12.09 14.15
CA TYR A 233 1.15 -13.33 13.89
C TYR A 233 2.09 -14.30 13.17
N LYS A 234 2.07 -15.58 13.57
CA LYS A 234 2.76 -16.66 12.88
C LYS A 234 1.78 -17.31 11.91
N THR A 235 1.67 -16.74 10.72
CA THR A 235 0.69 -17.15 9.72
C THR A 235 1.04 -16.57 8.35
N ASN A 236 0.46 -17.12 7.28
CA ASN A 236 0.47 -16.52 5.95
C ASN A 236 -0.58 -15.40 5.83
N TYR A 237 -0.62 -14.73 4.67
CA TYR A 237 -1.51 -13.59 4.46
C TYR A 237 -3.00 -14.01 4.46
N THR A 238 -3.35 -15.07 3.75
CA THR A 238 -4.74 -15.54 3.60
C THR A 238 -5.37 -15.93 4.95
N GLU A 239 -4.65 -16.65 5.77
CA GLU A 239 -5.12 -17.05 7.10
C GLU A 239 -5.25 -15.83 8.04
N TRP A 240 -4.29 -14.90 7.97
CA TRP A 240 -4.36 -13.65 8.73
C TRP A 240 -5.56 -12.80 8.31
N GLU A 241 -5.81 -12.62 7.00
CA GLU A 241 -6.92 -11.85 6.45
C GLU A 241 -8.26 -12.42 6.94
N TYR A 242 -8.44 -13.74 6.85
CA TYR A 242 -9.63 -14.43 7.33
C TYR A 242 -9.88 -14.17 8.83
N ASN A 243 -8.85 -14.35 9.65
CA ASN A 243 -8.96 -14.12 11.11
C ASN A 243 -9.21 -12.64 11.44
N PHE A 244 -8.57 -11.74 10.69
CA PHE A 244 -8.75 -10.30 10.83
C PHE A 244 -10.18 -9.86 10.49
N GLU A 245 -10.76 -10.40 9.42
CA GLU A 245 -12.16 -10.12 9.05
C GLU A 245 -13.14 -10.65 10.10
N LEU A 246 -12.92 -11.85 10.62
CA LEU A 246 -13.73 -12.39 11.72
C LEU A 246 -13.67 -11.47 12.95
N GLN A 247 -12.48 -11.03 13.33
CA GLN A 247 -12.29 -10.11 14.46
C GLN A 247 -12.98 -8.75 14.18
N LYS A 248 -12.80 -8.19 13.01
CA LYS A 248 -13.44 -6.92 12.56
C LYS A 248 -14.97 -7.01 12.64
N ASN A 249 -15.54 -8.11 12.16
CA ASN A 249 -16.98 -8.35 12.20
C ASN A 249 -17.50 -8.50 13.65
N TYR A 250 -16.75 -9.16 14.51
CA TYR A 250 -17.07 -9.28 15.93
C TYR A 250 -17.01 -7.92 16.64
N GLU A 251 -15.93 -7.15 16.42
CA GLU A 251 -15.77 -5.80 16.97
C GLU A 251 -16.89 -4.87 16.48
N ARG A 252 -17.25 -4.92 15.21
CA ARG A 252 -18.36 -4.13 14.63
C ARG A 252 -19.69 -4.44 15.32
N LYS A 253 -20.05 -5.73 15.44
CA LYS A 253 -21.28 -6.15 16.15
C LYS A 253 -21.28 -5.71 17.62
N THR A 254 -20.12 -5.78 18.27
CA THR A 254 -19.97 -5.33 19.66
C THR A 254 -20.10 -3.82 19.78
N ASN A 255 -19.47 -3.06 18.88
CA ASN A 255 -19.57 -1.61 18.83
C ASN A 255 -21.01 -1.15 18.54
N GLU A 256 -21.75 -1.82 17.63
CA GLU A 256 -23.16 -1.55 17.39
C GLU A 256 -24.03 -1.76 18.65
N LYS A 257 -23.79 -2.84 19.40
CA LYS A 257 -24.46 -3.08 20.68
C LYS A 257 -24.14 -2.00 21.71
N LEU A 258 -22.87 -1.62 21.83
CA LEU A 258 -22.43 -0.55 22.72
C LEU A 258 -23.06 0.80 22.34
N LYS A 259 -23.10 1.15 21.07
CA LYS A 259 -23.76 2.37 20.57
C LYS A 259 -25.25 2.40 20.90
N LYS A 260 -25.96 1.28 20.69
CA LYS A 260 -27.37 1.18 21.08
C LYS A 260 -27.55 1.41 22.59
N GLN A 261 -26.67 0.85 23.43
CA GLN A 261 -26.71 1.07 24.87
C GLN A 261 -26.40 2.51 25.27
N ILE A 262 -25.40 3.15 24.60
CA ILE A 262 -25.07 4.56 24.81
C ILE A 262 -26.26 5.45 24.46
N ASN A 263 -26.89 5.21 23.31
CA ASN A 263 -28.08 5.97 22.88
C ASN A 263 -29.24 5.83 23.87
N LEU A 264 -29.50 4.62 24.38
CA LEU A 264 -30.54 4.38 25.40
C LEU A 264 -30.25 5.13 26.70
N LEU A 265 -28.98 5.16 27.13
CA LEU A 265 -28.56 5.92 28.32
C LEU A 265 -28.68 7.43 28.09
N ASP A 266 -28.30 7.94 26.91
CA ASP A 266 -28.43 9.35 26.55
C ASP A 266 -29.90 9.79 26.49
N GLU A 267 -30.78 8.95 25.92
CA GLU A 267 -32.23 9.20 25.96
C GLU A 267 -32.78 9.20 27.39
N ALA A 268 -32.33 8.27 28.24
CA ALA A 268 -32.73 8.24 29.65
C ALA A 268 -32.28 9.52 30.40
N SER A 269 -31.04 9.97 30.13
CA SER A 269 -30.54 11.24 30.67
C SER A 269 -31.40 12.44 30.19
N LYS A 270 -31.71 12.51 28.90
CA LYS A 270 -32.57 13.57 28.33
C LYS A 270 -33.99 13.55 28.91
N ARG A 271 -34.56 12.35 29.16
CA ARG A 271 -35.87 12.21 29.82
C ARG A 271 -35.82 12.70 31.26
N SER A 272 -34.76 12.34 32.00
CA SER A 272 -34.54 12.76 33.39
C SER A 272 -34.44 14.31 33.50
N ARG A 273 -33.67 14.94 32.60
CA ARG A 273 -33.55 16.40 32.51
C ARG A 273 -34.89 17.10 32.20
N LYS A 274 -35.65 16.59 31.22
CA LYS A 274 -36.97 17.11 30.89
C LYS A 274 -37.96 16.99 32.06
N TRP A 275 -37.90 15.86 32.79
CA TRP A 275 -38.77 15.64 33.95
C TRP A 275 -38.41 16.56 35.12
N SER A 276 -37.12 16.76 35.40
CA SER A 276 -36.61 17.69 36.39
C SER A 276 -37.03 19.13 36.08
N SER A 277 -36.85 19.59 34.84
CA SER A 277 -37.23 20.95 34.41
C SER A 277 -38.74 21.17 34.41
N LYS A 278 -39.57 20.14 34.14
CA LYS A 278 -41.04 20.25 34.23
C LYS A 278 -41.49 20.40 35.68
N LYS A 279 -40.93 19.63 36.61
CA LYS A 279 -41.23 19.76 38.05
C LYS A 279 -40.77 21.10 38.64
N GLU A 280 -39.71 21.68 38.14
CA GLU A 280 -39.23 22.98 38.56
C GLU A 280 -40.19 24.11 38.10
N LYS A 281 -40.79 23.98 36.93
CA LYS A 281 -41.84 24.89 36.44
C LYS A 281 -43.15 24.74 37.21
N GLU A 282 -43.55 23.53 37.56
CA GLU A 282 -44.74 23.25 38.38
C GLU A 282 -44.60 23.85 39.80
N LYS A 283 -43.37 23.88 40.36
CA LYS A 283 -43.04 24.49 41.63
C LYS A 283 -43.32 26.01 41.67
N ALA A 284 -43.12 26.67 40.55
CA ALA A 284 -43.35 28.13 40.44
C ALA A 284 -44.86 28.49 40.47
N ALA A 285 -45.76 27.53 40.24
CA ALA A 285 -47.20 27.72 40.13
C ALA A 285 -47.99 27.37 41.43
N HIS A 286 -47.36 26.82 42.48
CA HIS A 286 -48.04 26.37 43.71
C HIS A 286 -47.74 27.29 44.91
N THR A 287 -48.79 27.51 45.76
CA THR A 287 -48.77 28.43 46.90
C THR A 287 -48.07 27.89 48.17
N ASP A 288 -47.88 26.56 48.31
CA ASP A 288 -47.24 25.94 49.47
C ASP A 288 -45.73 25.65 49.20
N LYS A 289 -44.91 26.64 49.55
CA LYS A 289 -43.48 26.73 49.16
C LYS A 289 -42.52 25.89 50.03
N GLY A 290 -42.93 25.45 51.22
CA GLY A 290 -42.03 24.80 52.21
C GLY A 290 -41.81 23.30 51.95
N TYR A 291 -42.85 22.52 51.93
CA TYR A 291 -42.82 21.06 51.80
C TYR A 291 -42.44 20.65 50.36
N ILE A 292 -43.03 21.27 49.36
CA ILE A 292 -42.72 21.02 47.94
C ILE A 292 -41.29 21.43 47.62
N GLY A 293 -40.74 22.45 48.29
CA GLY A 293 -39.35 22.89 48.14
C GLY A 293 -38.33 21.83 48.59
N ALA A 294 -38.56 21.19 49.75
CA ALA A 294 -37.71 20.16 50.29
C ALA A 294 -37.74 18.87 49.41
N GLN A 295 -38.95 18.49 48.95
CA GLN A 295 -39.16 17.31 48.11
C GLN A 295 -38.53 17.52 46.68
N SER A 296 -38.70 18.72 46.12
CA SER A 296 -38.07 19.08 44.83
C SER A 296 -36.55 19.10 44.91
N LYS A 297 -35.98 19.62 46.01
CA LYS A 297 -34.51 19.63 46.22
C LYS A 297 -33.93 18.19 46.37
N ARG A 298 -34.69 17.30 47.04
CA ARG A 298 -34.32 15.88 47.17
C ARG A 298 -34.38 15.17 45.83
N LEU A 299 -35.42 15.37 45.01
CA LEU A 299 -35.59 14.81 43.67
C LEU A 299 -34.54 15.33 42.68
N MET A 300 -34.21 16.65 42.78
CA MET A 300 -33.16 17.26 41.95
C MET A 300 -31.77 16.65 42.28
N LYS A 301 -31.47 16.44 43.56
CA LYS A 301 -30.24 15.79 43.99
C LYS A 301 -30.16 14.33 43.52
N GLN A 302 -31.28 13.60 43.54
CA GLN A 302 -31.36 12.25 42.99
C GLN A 302 -31.18 12.23 41.47
N ALA A 303 -31.77 13.17 40.76
CA ALA A 303 -31.59 13.33 39.29
C ALA A 303 -30.14 13.64 38.93
N MET A 304 -29.46 14.53 39.67
CA MET A 304 -28.03 14.84 39.45
C MET A 304 -27.13 13.62 39.69
N VAL A 305 -27.38 12.87 40.76
CA VAL A 305 -26.62 11.64 41.05
C VAL A 305 -26.86 10.57 39.97
N PHE A 306 -28.09 10.48 39.45
CA PHE A 306 -28.44 9.56 38.39
C PHE A 306 -27.77 9.97 37.06
N GLU A 307 -27.77 11.31 36.72
CA GLU A 307 -27.05 11.83 35.54
C GLU A 307 -25.56 11.58 35.62
N GLN A 308 -24.91 11.82 36.75
CA GLN A 308 -23.49 11.52 36.93
C GLN A 308 -23.17 10.04 36.76
N LYS A 309 -24.04 9.13 37.19
CA LYS A 309 -23.89 7.68 36.95
C LYS A 309 -24.03 7.34 35.48
N ILE A 310 -24.98 7.95 34.78
CA ILE A 310 -25.17 7.76 33.34
C ILE A 310 -23.95 8.29 32.57
N GLU A 311 -23.49 9.50 32.88
CA GLU A 311 -22.30 10.08 32.22
C GLU A 311 -21.06 9.19 32.41
N LYS A 312 -20.82 8.70 33.63
CA LYS A 312 -19.73 7.71 33.87
C LYS A 312 -19.90 6.44 33.06
N SER A 313 -21.13 5.89 33.00
CA SER A 313 -21.41 4.70 32.20
C SER A 313 -21.22 4.92 30.71
N ILE A 314 -21.57 6.12 30.20
CA ILE A 314 -21.32 6.51 28.81
C ILE A 314 -19.82 6.65 28.54
N GLU A 315 -19.08 7.29 29.45
CA GLU A 315 -17.60 7.39 29.33
C GLU A 315 -16.92 6.01 29.33
N GLU A 316 -17.31 5.12 30.24
CA GLU A 316 -16.79 3.75 30.29
C GLU A 316 -17.08 2.97 29.01
N LYS A 317 -18.32 3.09 28.48
CA LYS A 317 -18.71 2.44 27.23
C LYS A 317 -18.03 3.06 26.02
N ASN A 318 -17.82 4.37 25.99
CA ASN A 318 -17.05 5.02 24.93
C ASN A 318 -15.58 4.57 24.91
N LYS A 319 -14.97 4.32 26.08
CA LYS A 319 -13.63 3.76 26.17
C LYS A 319 -13.53 2.31 25.66
N LEU A 320 -14.66 1.58 25.66
CA LEU A 320 -14.74 0.21 25.13
C LEU A 320 -14.92 0.16 23.60
N LEU A 321 -15.32 1.28 22.98
CA LEU A 321 -15.40 1.34 21.51
C LEU A 321 -13.99 1.26 20.91
N LYS A 322 -13.71 0.14 20.26
CA LYS A 322 -12.39 -0.15 19.66
C LYS A 322 -12.41 0.15 18.15
N ASN A 323 -11.28 0.61 17.66
CA ASN A 323 -10.93 0.68 16.22
C ASN A 323 -11.99 1.30 15.29
N GLU A 324 -12.85 2.17 15.82
CA GLU A 324 -13.90 2.77 15.01
C GLU A 324 -13.30 3.75 14.01
N GLU A 325 -13.24 3.32 12.77
CA GLU A 325 -12.97 4.17 11.62
C GLU A 325 -14.30 4.46 10.93
N LYS A 326 -14.56 5.73 10.59
CA LYS A 326 -15.71 6.05 9.74
C LYS A 326 -15.47 5.40 8.39
N ASP A 327 -16.19 4.34 8.13
CA ASP A 327 -16.21 3.69 6.82
C ASP A 327 -17.19 4.46 5.94
N TYR A 328 -16.68 5.00 4.84
CA TYR A 328 -17.50 5.61 3.79
C TYR A 328 -17.55 4.60 2.65
N ASP A 329 -18.75 4.28 2.20
CA ASP A 329 -18.94 3.38 1.06
C ASP A 329 -18.57 4.13 -0.23
N LEU A 330 -17.71 3.52 -1.03
CA LEU A 330 -17.35 4.03 -2.34
C LEU A 330 -18.43 3.61 -3.33
N LYS A 331 -18.88 4.55 -4.18
CA LYS A 331 -19.85 4.26 -5.25
C LYS A 331 -19.29 4.64 -6.60
N ILE A 332 -19.46 3.76 -7.58
CA ILE A 332 -19.17 4.02 -8.99
C ILE A 332 -20.50 4.27 -9.68
N PHE A 333 -20.61 5.40 -10.37
CA PHE A 333 -21.85 5.80 -11.03
C PHE A 333 -21.85 5.31 -12.48
N VAL A 334 -22.76 4.43 -12.83
CA VAL A 334 -22.89 3.85 -14.18
C VAL A 334 -23.96 4.60 -14.96
N ASP A 335 -23.70 4.87 -16.24
CA ASP A 335 -24.73 5.37 -17.14
C ASP A 335 -25.61 4.19 -17.58
N GLU A 336 -26.86 4.17 -17.11
CA GLU A 336 -27.80 3.09 -17.41
C GLU A 336 -28.34 3.13 -18.85
N LYS A 337 -28.23 4.29 -19.53
CA LYS A 337 -28.82 4.52 -20.87
C LYS A 337 -27.90 4.06 -22.02
N VAL A 338 -26.86 3.29 -21.72
CA VAL A 338 -25.95 2.77 -22.75
C VAL A 338 -26.52 1.52 -23.43
N PRO A 339 -26.19 1.29 -24.72
CA PRO A 339 -26.60 0.09 -25.46
C PRO A 339 -25.90 -1.16 -24.91
N ASN A 340 -26.36 -2.34 -25.33
CA ASN A 340 -25.76 -3.59 -24.90
C ASN A 340 -24.34 -3.78 -25.46
N ASN A 341 -24.08 -3.41 -26.73
CA ASN A 341 -22.75 -3.42 -27.32
C ASN A 341 -22.06 -2.07 -27.08
N ILE A 342 -21.00 -2.06 -26.27
CA ILE A 342 -20.29 -0.84 -25.84
C ILE A 342 -19.08 -0.53 -26.71
N LEU A 343 -18.36 -1.57 -27.13
CA LEU A 343 -17.15 -1.45 -27.93
C LEU A 343 -17.02 -2.68 -28.83
N GLU A 344 -16.73 -2.44 -30.09
CA GLU A 344 -16.35 -3.47 -31.04
C GLU A 344 -15.03 -3.09 -31.72
N ILE A 345 -14.08 -4.02 -31.72
CA ILE A 345 -12.78 -3.89 -32.38
C ILE A 345 -12.66 -5.00 -33.41
N ARG A 346 -12.33 -4.65 -34.66
CA ARG A 346 -12.13 -5.58 -35.77
C ARG A 346 -10.76 -5.37 -36.38
N ASP A 347 -9.98 -6.44 -36.47
CA ASP A 347 -8.70 -6.54 -37.17
C ASP A 347 -7.71 -5.42 -36.79
N LEU A 348 -7.68 -5.05 -35.50
CA LEU A 348 -6.82 -3.98 -35.00
C LEU A 348 -5.35 -4.37 -35.13
N LYS A 349 -4.58 -3.51 -35.79
CA LYS A 349 -3.12 -3.59 -35.90
C LYS A 349 -2.50 -2.29 -35.44
N ILE A 350 -1.48 -2.40 -34.59
CA ILE A 350 -0.72 -1.25 -34.07
C ILE A 350 0.75 -1.46 -34.36
N LYS A 351 1.39 -0.45 -34.98
CA LYS A 351 2.83 -0.47 -35.28
C LYS A 351 3.54 0.74 -34.70
N TYR A 352 4.80 0.55 -34.32
CA TYR A 352 5.75 1.60 -34.01
C TYR A 352 6.96 1.49 -34.96
N GLY A 353 7.12 2.49 -35.83
CA GLY A 353 8.05 2.40 -36.96
C GLY A 353 7.66 1.25 -37.89
N GLU A 354 8.57 0.32 -38.14
CA GLU A 354 8.31 -0.87 -38.97
C GLU A 354 7.81 -2.09 -38.22
N LYS A 355 7.82 -2.06 -36.85
CA LYS A 355 7.47 -3.20 -36.04
C LYS A 355 6.00 -3.17 -35.64
N TYR A 356 5.26 -4.23 -35.97
CA TYR A 356 3.93 -4.45 -35.43
C TYR A 356 4.03 -4.94 -33.97
N ILE A 357 3.35 -4.23 -33.07
CA ILE A 357 3.21 -4.62 -31.66
C ILE A 357 1.94 -5.43 -31.48
N ILE A 358 0.84 -5.04 -32.12
CA ILE A 358 -0.43 -5.75 -32.11
C ILE A 358 -0.77 -6.14 -33.54
N ARG A 359 -1.24 -7.38 -33.73
CA ARG A 359 -1.70 -7.90 -35.01
C ARG A 359 -3.04 -8.61 -34.82
N ASP A 360 -4.00 -8.31 -35.69
CA ASP A 360 -5.29 -9.00 -35.81
C ASP A 360 -6.06 -9.14 -34.49
N PHE A 361 -6.04 -8.06 -33.65
CA PHE A 361 -6.75 -8.05 -32.39
C PHE A 361 -8.23 -7.74 -32.60
N ASN A 362 -9.09 -8.64 -32.13
CA ASN A 362 -10.56 -8.55 -32.21
C ASN A 362 -11.17 -8.59 -30.82
N LEU A 363 -12.18 -7.75 -30.57
CA LEU A 363 -12.83 -7.64 -29.27
C LEU A 363 -14.28 -7.18 -29.43
N ASN A 364 -15.19 -7.83 -28.69
CA ASN A 364 -16.54 -7.32 -28.43
C ASN A 364 -16.72 -7.16 -26.94
N LEU A 365 -17.14 -5.97 -26.49
CA LEU A 365 -17.38 -5.67 -25.08
C LEU A 365 -18.85 -5.28 -24.88
N TYR A 366 -19.53 -6.00 -24.00
CA TYR A 366 -20.92 -5.78 -23.70
C TYR A 366 -21.12 -5.10 -22.35
N LYS A 367 -22.28 -4.47 -22.16
CA LYS A 367 -22.68 -3.79 -20.93
C LYS A 367 -22.50 -4.69 -19.70
N GLY A 368 -21.89 -4.16 -18.65
CA GLY A 368 -21.61 -4.86 -17.40
C GLY A 368 -20.43 -5.84 -17.45
N GLN A 369 -19.77 -6.00 -18.60
CA GLN A 369 -18.57 -6.81 -18.68
C GLN A 369 -17.34 -6.05 -18.15
N ARG A 370 -16.53 -6.77 -17.41
CA ARG A 370 -15.24 -6.30 -16.87
C ARG A 370 -14.14 -7.12 -17.50
N LEU A 371 -13.57 -6.54 -18.57
CA LEU A 371 -12.50 -7.15 -19.36
C LEU A 371 -11.15 -6.82 -18.76
N PHE A 372 -10.37 -7.85 -18.43
CA PHE A 372 -8.97 -7.71 -18.07
C PHE A 372 -8.06 -8.03 -19.26
N ILE A 373 -7.10 -7.13 -19.51
CA ILE A 373 -6.05 -7.32 -20.50
C ILE A 373 -4.76 -7.63 -19.76
N LYS A 374 -4.28 -8.87 -19.84
CA LYS A 374 -3.01 -9.31 -19.25
C LYS A 374 -1.95 -9.55 -20.33
N GLY A 375 -0.69 -9.56 -19.95
CA GLY A 375 0.46 -9.79 -20.81
C GLY A 375 1.75 -9.25 -20.20
N GLU A 376 2.90 -9.62 -20.72
CA GLU A 376 4.20 -9.14 -20.25
C GLU A 376 4.34 -7.62 -20.44
N ASN A 377 5.29 -7.00 -19.73
CA ASN A 377 5.58 -5.59 -19.91
C ASN A 377 6.11 -5.34 -21.34
N GLY A 378 5.53 -4.34 -22.02
CA GLY A 378 5.87 -4.03 -23.42
C GLY A 378 5.07 -4.84 -24.46
N SER A 379 4.15 -5.72 -24.09
CA SER A 379 3.31 -6.49 -25.04
C SER A 379 2.27 -5.65 -25.80
N GLY A 380 2.13 -4.36 -25.52
CA GLY A 380 1.21 -3.47 -26.24
C GLY A 380 -0.14 -3.22 -25.55
N LYS A 381 -0.32 -3.61 -24.28
CA LYS A 381 -1.56 -3.38 -23.51
C LYS A 381 -2.02 -1.93 -23.52
N THR A 382 -1.13 -1.02 -23.11
CA THR A 382 -1.41 0.43 -23.10
C THR A 382 -1.60 0.98 -24.52
N SER A 383 -0.99 0.38 -25.56
CA SER A 383 -1.19 0.76 -26.95
C SER A 383 -2.62 0.47 -27.41
N ILE A 384 -3.22 -0.65 -27.00
CA ILE A 384 -4.63 -0.94 -27.27
C ILE A 384 -5.54 0.12 -26.62
N ILE A 385 -5.30 0.47 -25.36
CA ILE A 385 -6.05 1.56 -24.70
C ILE A 385 -5.89 2.87 -25.47
N ASN A 386 -4.67 3.23 -25.89
CA ASN A 386 -4.43 4.45 -26.62
C ASN A 386 -5.11 4.45 -28.01
N ALA A 387 -5.22 3.31 -28.67
CA ALA A 387 -5.99 3.18 -29.92
C ALA A 387 -7.50 3.36 -29.66
N ILE A 388 -8.06 2.73 -28.61
CA ILE A 388 -9.47 2.91 -28.20
C ILE A 388 -9.78 4.39 -27.88
N LEU A 389 -8.83 5.10 -27.28
CA LEU A 389 -8.93 6.53 -26.95
C LEU A 389 -8.59 7.44 -28.13
N ASN A 390 -8.30 6.90 -29.31
CA ASN A 390 -7.90 7.61 -30.53
C ASN A 390 -6.69 8.53 -30.33
N LYS A 391 -5.70 8.09 -29.54
CA LYS A 391 -4.47 8.82 -29.23
C LYS A 391 -3.29 8.42 -30.10
N ILE A 392 -3.37 7.30 -30.80
CA ILE A 392 -2.35 6.78 -31.71
C ILE A 392 -3.02 6.29 -32.99
N ASP A 393 -2.25 6.27 -34.08
CA ASP A 393 -2.68 5.70 -35.35
C ASP A 393 -2.74 4.18 -35.29
N TYR A 394 -3.74 3.58 -35.94
CA TYR A 394 -3.96 2.13 -36.01
C TYR A 394 -4.60 1.74 -37.35
N GLU A 395 -4.44 0.48 -37.71
CA GLU A 395 -5.17 -0.15 -38.83
C GLU A 395 -6.31 -1.00 -38.28
N GLY A 396 -7.39 -1.17 -39.00
CA GLY A 396 -8.60 -1.88 -38.57
C GLY A 396 -9.75 -0.95 -38.18
N GLN A 397 -10.70 -1.45 -37.40
CA GLN A 397 -11.88 -0.67 -37.03
C GLN A 397 -12.11 -0.73 -35.52
N ILE A 398 -12.38 0.43 -34.92
CA ILE A 398 -12.83 0.56 -33.53
C ILE A 398 -14.18 1.30 -33.56
N ILE A 399 -15.23 0.62 -33.10
CA ILE A 399 -16.60 1.13 -33.13
C ILE A 399 -17.08 1.31 -31.69
N ILE A 400 -17.35 2.57 -31.32
CA ILE A 400 -17.93 2.95 -30.02
C ILE A 400 -19.13 3.86 -30.33
N PRO A 401 -20.32 3.58 -29.83
CA PRO A 401 -21.48 4.46 -30.01
C PRO A 401 -21.20 5.88 -29.51
N ALA A 402 -21.51 6.88 -30.33
CA ALA A 402 -21.09 8.28 -30.11
C ALA A 402 -21.55 8.89 -28.78
N HIS A 403 -22.60 8.39 -28.18
CA HIS A 403 -23.14 8.86 -26.89
C HIS A 403 -22.47 8.22 -25.67
N ILE A 404 -21.57 7.24 -25.85
CA ILE A 404 -20.89 6.60 -24.74
C ILE A 404 -19.78 7.49 -24.24
N LYS A 405 -19.90 7.93 -22.98
CA LYS A 405 -18.84 8.61 -22.26
C LYS A 405 -17.80 7.59 -21.79
N ILE A 406 -16.52 7.87 -22.05
CA ILE A 406 -15.39 7.06 -21.61
C ILE A 406 -14.66 7.80 -20.50
N ASN A 407 -14.53 7.17 -19.34
CA ASN A 407 -13.67 7.67 -18.27
C ASN A 407 -12.41 6.82 -18.16
N TYR A 408 -11.25 7.49 -18.26
CA TYR A 408 -9.94 6.86 -18.27
C TYR A 408 -9.12 7.24 -17.05
N ALA A 409 -8.69 6.24 -16.28
CA ALA A 409 -7.66 6.38 -15.25
C ALA A 409 -6.33 5.86 -15.81
N SER A 410 -5.43 6.78 -16.05
CA SER A 410 -4.11 6.48 -16.64
C SER A 410 -3.11 5.98 -15.60
N GLN A 411 -2.09 5.26 -16.07
CA GLN A 411 -0.95 4.86 -15.24
C GLN A 411 -0.27 6.09 -14.63
N ILE A 412 0.02 7.10 -15.46
CA ILE A 412 0.53 8.41 -15.03
C ILE A 412 -0.67 9.35 -14.82
N PRO A 413 -0.86 9.93 -13.64
CA PRO A 413 -1.99 10.82 -13.36
C PRO A 413 -2.12 11.97 -14.35
N LYS A 414 -3.37 12.24 -14.77
CA LYS A 414 -3.67 13.33 -15.72
C LYS A 414 -3.38 14.70 -15.11
N TRP A 415 -3.74 14.88 -13.85
CA TRP A 415 -3.47 16.12 -13.13
C TRP A 415 -2.06 16.11 -12.57
N LYS A 416 -1.19 16.95 -13.13
CA LYS A 416 0.22 17.02 -12.73
C LYS A 416 0.53 18.22 -11.85
N ASN A 417 -0.11 19.35 -12.09
CA ASN A 417 0.18 20.65 -11.48
C ASN A 417 -1.09 21.31 -10.94
N GLY A 418 -0.91 22.34 -10.13
CA GLY A 418 -2.01 23.09 -9.52
C GLY A 418 -2.66 22.37 -8.34
N THR A 419 -3.77 22.88 -7.87
CA THR A 419 -4.56 22.30 -6.77
C THR A 419 -5.65 21.38 -7.30
N ILE A 420 -6.19 20.52 -6.43
CA ILE A 420 -7.36 19.69 -6.76
C ILE A 420 -8.53 20.57 -7.20
N LYS A 421 -8.77 21.69 -6.47
CA LYS A 421 -9.87 22.59 -6.75
C LYS A 421 -9.78 23.22 -8.15
N GLU A 422 -8.62 23.76 -8.50
CA GLU A 422 -8.38 24.36 -9.83
C GLU A 422 -8.62 23.35 -10.97
N ASN A 423 -8.18 22.09 -10.78
CA ASN A 423 -8.36 21.06 -11.80
C ASN A 423 -9.83 20.59 -11.91
N LEU A 424 -10.59 20.52 -10.79
CA LEU A 424 -12.03 20.26 -10.81
C LEU A 424 -12.79 21.35 -11.57
N GLU A 425 -12.51 22.62 -11.30
CA GLU A 425 -13.11 23.76 -11.96
C GLU A 425 -12.80 23.75 -13.48
N LYS A 426 -11.54 23.46 -13.84
CA LYS A 426 -11.10 23.38 -15.25
C LYS A 426 -11.80 22.26 -16.03
N GLU A 427 -12.01 21.10 -15.42
CA GLU A 427 -12.72 19.97 -16.03
C GLU A 427 -14.23 20.01 -15.81
N LYS A 428 -14.75 21.00 -15.06
CA LYS A 428 -16.17 21.15 -14.71
C LYS A 428 -16.76 19.91 -14.02
N LEU A 429 -15.99 19.30 -13.13
CA LEU A 429 -16.39 18.11 -12.38
C LEU A 429 -17.16 18.49 -11.11
N ASP A 430 -18.05 17.60 -10.65
CA ASP A 430 -18.82 17.79 -9.43
C ASP A 430 -17.91 17.73 -8.19
N GLU A 431 -17.67 18.88 -7.57
CA GLU A 431 -16.80 19.02 -6.40
C GLU A 431 -17.33 18.23 -5.20
N GLN A 432 -18.66 18.21 -4.96
CA GLN A 432 -19.22 17.52 -3.80
C GLN A 432 -19.04 16.01 -3.92
N ARG A 433 -19.36 15.42 -5.07
CA ARG A 433 -19.13 14.00 -5.32
C ARG A 433 -17.65 13.64 -5.21
N TYR A 434 -16.79 14.48 -5.75
CA TYR A 434 -15.35 14.27 -5.65
C TYR A 434 -14.89 14.29 -4.20
N ARG A 435 -15.40 15.19 -3.36
CA ARG A 435 -15.12 15.24 -1.91
C ARG A 435 -15.53 13.94 -1.21
N ASP A 436 -16.70 13.41 -1.53
CA ASP A 436 -17.21 12.18 -0.95
C ASP A 436 -16.33 10.98 -1.33
N ILE A 437 -15.92 10.88 -2.60
CA ILE A 437 -15.01 9.82 -3.09
C ILE A 437 -13.63 9.92 -2.40
N ILE A 438 -13.06 11.12 -2.33
CA ILE A 438 -11.75 11.34 -1.70
C ILE A 438 -11.79 11.01 -0.19
N ALA A 439 -12.91 11.27 0.47
CA ALA A 439 -13.11 10.89 1.88
C ALA A 439 -13.07 9.35 2.05
N CYS A 440 -13.62 8.58 1.09
CA CYS A 440 -13.53 7.11 1.07
C CYS A 440 -12.07 6.63 0.98
N PHE A 441 -11.21 7.37 0.29
CA PHE A 441 -9.78 7.06 0.14
C PHE A 441 -8.91 7.55 1.31
N ASN A 442 -9.54 8.06 2.38
CA ASN A 442 -8.85 8.59 3.57
C ASN A 442 -7.85 9.72 3.28
N LEU A 443 -8.02 10.44 2.20
CA LEU A 443 -7.28 11.67 1.95
C LEU A 443 -7.96 12.80 2.75
N ARG A 444 -7.30 13.25 3.83
CA ARG A 444 -7.85 14.23 4.79
C ARG A 444 -6.88 15.41 4.95
N GLY A 445 -7.40 16.47 5.55
CA GLY A 445 -6.63 17.67 5.88
C GLY A 445 -6.66 18.71 4.76
N ASN A 446 -5.62 19.54 4.68
CA ASN A 446 -5.56 20.65 3.73
C ASN A 446 -5.15 20.22 2.32
N ILE A 447 -5.74 19.12 1.81
CA ILE A 447 -5.40 18.57 0.48
C ILE A 447 -5.91 19.47 -0.66
N TRP A 448 -6.97 20.24 -0.42
CA TRP A 448 -7.66 21.04 -1.43
C TRP A 448 -6.82 22.21 -1.96
N ASN A 449 -5.99 22.78 -1.07
CA ASN A 449 -5.13 23.93 -1.37
C ASN A 449 -3.66 23.53 -1.55
N LYS A 450 -3.37 22.22 -1.47
CA LYS A 450 -2.02 21.71 -1.62
C LYS A 450 -1.72 21.48 -3.11
N ASN A 451 -0.52 21.86 -3.57
CA ASN A 451 -0.10 21.63 -4.94
C ASN A 451 0.11 20.14 -5.19
N LEU A 452 -0.44 19.62 -6.31
CA LEU A 452 -0.37 18.22 -6.71
C LEU A 452 1.06 17.68 -6.85
N GLU A 453 2.02 18.53 -7.18
CA GLU A 453 3.44 18.14 -7.25
C GLU A 453 3.98 17.59 -5.93
N THR A 454 3.43 18.05 -4.79
CA THR A 454 3.89 17.70 -3.44
C THR A 454 3.24 16.44 -2.89
N PHE A 455 2.29 15.84 -3.61
CA PHE A 455 1.65 14.60 -3.18
C PHE A 455 2.54 13.38 -3.49
N SER A 456 2.46 12.37 -2.64
CA SER A 456 3.05 11.06 -2.89
C SER A 456 2.38 10.36 -4.08
N ASP A 457 3.07 9.39 -4.69
CA ASP A 457 2.53 8.64 -5.84
C ASP A 457 1.23 7.91 -5.48
N GLY A 458 1.12 7.37 -4.27
CA GLY A 458 -0.12 6.77 -3.77
C GLY A 458 -1.26 7.77 -3.61
N GLU A 459 -0.99 9.01 -3.16
CA GLU A 459 -2.00 10.07 -3.09
C GLU A 459 -2.43 10.52 -4.49
N LYS A 460 -1.47 10.68 -5.41
CA LYS A 460 -1.76 11.02 -6.81
C LYS A 460 -2.62 9.94 -7.49
N LYS A 461 -2.35 8.66 -7.22
CA LYS A 461 -3.15 7.56 -7.77
C LYS A 461 -4.58 7.56 -7.24
N LYS A 462 -4.79 7.83 -5.95
CA LYS A 462 -6.12 8.00 -5.36
C LYS A 462 -6.89 9.15 -6.01
N ILE A 463 -6.23 10.27 -6.24
CA ILE A 463 -6.78 11.44 -6.93
C ILE A 463 -7.20 11.09 -8.36
N GLU A 464 -6.37 10.33 -9.10
CA GLU A 464 -6.66 9.91 -10.47
C GLU A 464 -7.86 8.96 -10.54
N ILE A 465 -7.94 7.97 -9.64
CA ILE A 465 -9.10 7.07 -9.58
C ILE A 465 -10.36 7.85 -9.21
N ALA A 466 -10.32 8.74 -8.21
CA ALA A 466 -11.44 9.58 -7.84
C ALA A 466 -11.93 10.41 -9.04
N ARG A 467 -11.00 11.00 -9.83
CA ARG A 467 -11.32 11.73 -11.05
C ARG A 467 -12.05 10.85 -12.07
N SER A 468 -11.62 9.60 -12.21
CA SER A 468 -12.20 8.69 -13.20
C SER A 468 -13.62 8.24 -12.87
N ILE A 469 -14.03 8.25 -11.60
CA ILE A 469 -15.34 7.74 -11.14
C ILE A 469 -16.31 8.82 -10.68
N VAL A 470 -15.89 10.09 -10.68
CA VAL A 470 -16.72 11.21 -10.19
C VAL A 470 -17.96 11.43 -11.04
N GLU A 471 -17.89 11.14 -12.33
CA GLU A 471 -19.01 11.27 -13.25
C GLU A 471 -19.47 9.92 -13.78
N PRO A 472 -20.80 9.73 -13.99
CA PRO A 472 -21.32 8.54 -14.61
C PRO A 472 -20.74 8.32 -16.00
N SER A 473 -20.41 7.08 -16.32
CA SER A 473 -19.84 6.69 -17.61
C SER A 473 -20.41 5.35 -18.11
N GLY A 474 -20.43 5.23 -19.43
CA GLY A 474 -20.78 3.98 -20.10
C GLY A 474 -19.62 3.01 -20.20
N LEU A 475 -18.39 3.50 -20.19
CA LEU A 475 -17.16 2.70 -20.23
C LEU A 475 -16.08 3.31 -19.34
N TYR A 476 -15.54 2.50 -18.43
CA TYR A 476 -14.38 2.83 -17.63
C TYR A 476 -13.16 2.10 -18.17
N ILE A 477 -12.06 2.81 -18.36
CA ILE A 477 -10.78 2.23 -18.77
C ILE A 477 -9.75 2.55 -17.68
N TRP A 478 -9.17 1.53 -17.08
CA TRP A 478 -8.20 1.69 -16.01
C TRP A 478 -6.87 1.01 -16.35
N ASP A 479 -5.79 1.78 -16.27
CA ASP A 479 -4.42 1.32 -16.53
C ASP A 479 -3.65 1.26 -15.22
N GLU A 480 -3.40 0.05 -14.72
CA GLU A 480 -2.76 -0.28 -13.45
C GLU A 480 -3.34 0.51 -12.25
N PRO A 481 -4.65 0.40 -11.98
CA PRO A 481 -5.31 1.21 -10.96
C PRO A 481 -4.87 0.87 -9.54
N MET A 482 -4.44 -0.37 -9.26
CA MET A 482 -4.15 -0.84 -7.91
C MET A 482 -2.74 -0.51 -7.41
N ASN A 483 -1.84 -0.03 -8.29
CA ASN A 483 -0.50 0.34 -7.89
C ASN A 483 -0.50 1.45 -6.83
N TYR A 484 0.36 1.32 -5.79
CA TYR A 484 0.50 2.25 -4.66
C TYR A 484 -0.74 2.39 -3.75
N LEU A 485 -1.81 1.62 -3.97
CA LEU A 485 -2.98 1.63 -3.09
C LEU A 485 -2.83 0.60 -1.97
N ASP A 486 -3.21 1.01 -0.75
CA ASP A 486 -3.26 0.07 0.36
C ASP A 486 -4.42 -0.93 0.21
N ILE A 487 -4.28 -2.08 0.85
CA ILE A 487 -5.18 -3.22 0.74
C ILE A 487 -6.64 -2.81 1.02
N ILE A 488 -6.88 -1.99 2.03
CA ILE A 488 -8.24 -1.58 2.43
C ILE A 488 -8.92 -0.70 1.35
N ILE A 489 -8.14 0.14 0.66
CA ILE A 489 -8.67 0.93 -0.45
C ILE A 489 -8.96 0.03 -1.65
N ARG A 490 -8.09 -0.96 -1.91
CA ARG A 490 -8.34 -1.97 -2.95
C ARG A 490 -9.65 -2.71 -2.67
N GLU A 491 -9.87 -3.18 -1.45
CA GLU A 491 -11.14 -3.83 -1.05
C GLU A 491 -12.35 -2.94 -1.32
N LYS A 492 -12.31 -1.66 -0.95
CA LYS A 492 -13.41 -0.72 -1.21
C LYS A 492 -13.68 -0.53 -2.71
N ILE A 493 -12.63 -0.49 -3.52
CA ILE A 493 -12.77 -0.39 -4.98
C ILE A 493 -13.38 -1.69 -5.54
N GLU A 494 -12.94 -2.85 -5.06
CA GLU A 494 -13.48 -4.15 -5.43
C GLU A 494 -14.98 -4.25 -5.10
N GLU A 495 -15.37 -3.90 -3.88
CA GLU A 495 -16.77 -3.86 -3.44
C GLU A 495 -17.60 -2.91 -4.31
N ALA A 496 -17.11 -1.69 -4.55
CA ALA A 496 -17.80 -0.71 -5.38
C ALA A 496 -17.98 -1.17 -6.83
N ILE A 497 -17.01 -1.88 -7.41
CA ILE A 497 -17.12 -2.46 -8.76
C ILE A 497 -18.16 -3.57 -8.78
N LEU A 498 -18.17 -4.46 -7.78
CA LEU A 498 -19.13 -5.57 -7.72
C LEU A 498 -20.56 -5.09 -7.51
N GLU A 499 -20.77 -4.08 -6.67
CA GLU A 499 -22.08 -3.50 -6.40
C GLU A 499 -22.64 -2.72 -7.60
N SER A 500 -21.79 -1.91 -8.26
CA SER A 500 -22.22 -1.02 -9.35
C SER A 500 -22.27 -1.71 -10.70
N ASN A 501 -21.59 -2.86 -10.86
CA ASN A 501 -21.47 -3.63 -12.10
C ASN A 501 -21.13 -2.78 -13.35
N PRO A 502 -20.09 -1.94 -13.34
CA PRO A 502 -19.72 -1.08 -14.46
C PRO A 502 -19.17 -1.88 -15.64
N THR A 503 -19.28 -1.32 -16.85
CA THR A 503 -18.54 -1.84 -18.00
C THR A 503 -17.12 -1.31 -17.95
N MET A 504 -16.12 -2.22 -17.95
CA MET A 504 -14.72 -1.82 -17.74
C MET A 504 -13.75 -2.55 -18.66
N ILE A 505 -12.68 -1.86 -19.01
CA ILE A 505 -11.42 -2.43 -19.52
C ILE A 505 -10.35 -2.12 -18.49
N ILE A 506 -9.66 -3.14 -18.00
CA ILE A 506 -8.68 -3.01 -16.92
C ILE A 506 -7.39 -3.70 -17.34
N ILE A 507 -6.26 -2.95 -17.26
CA ILE A 507 -4.92 -3.53 -17.28
C ILE A 507 -4.47 -3.60 -15.83
N GLU A 508 -4.18 -4.81 -15.34
CA GLU A 508 -3.73 -4.98 -13.95
C GLU A 508 -2.88 -6.24 -13.80
N HIS A 509 -1.99 -6.21 -12.82
CA HIS A 509 -1.09 -7.31 -12.47
C HIS A 509 -1.37 -7.90 -11.09
N ASP A 510 -2.47 -7.50 -10.44
CA ASP A 510 -2.93 -8.09 -9.18
C ASP A 510 -3.85 -9.28 -9.50
N LYS A 511 -3.33 -10.49 -9.23
CA LYS A 511 -4.05 -11.74 -9.53
C LYS A 511 -5.33 -11.88 -8.71
N TYR A 512 -5.30 -11.50 -7.43
CA TYR A 512 -6.46 -11.56 -6.54
C TYR A 512 -7.59 -10.63 -7.04
N PHE A 513 -7.24 -9.40 -7.40
CA PHE A 513 -8.19 -8.44 -7.97
C PHE A 513 -8.80 -8.95 -9.28
N MET A 514 -7.96 -9.51 -10.15
CA MET A 514 -8.41 -10.06 -11.43
C MET A 514 -9.36 -11.24 -11.23
N GLU A 515 -9.03 -12.21 -10.39
CA GLU A 515 -9.89 -13.39 -10.11
C GLU A 515 -11.24 -13.00 -9.49
N LYS A 516 -11.28 -11.95 -8.67
CA LYS A 516 -12.49 -11.47 -7.99
C LYS A 516 -13.40 -10.65 -8.89
N ILE A 517 -12.84 -9.85 -9.80
CA ILE A 517 -13.57 -8.81 -10.53
C ILE A 517 -13.82 -9.18 -12.00
N ALA A 518 -12.90 -9.90 -12.65
CA ALA A 518 -12.99 -10.15 -14.09
C ALA A 518 -14.22 -10.97 -14.47
N THR A 519 -14.91 -10.54 -15.53
CA THR A 519 -15.87 -11.39 -16.26
C THR A 519 -15.21 -12.07 -17.45
N ASN A 520 -14.23 -11.39 -18.04
CA ASN A 520 -13.49 -11.85 -19.21
C ASN A 520 -12.01 -11.47 -19.07
N ILE A 521 -11.12 -12.33 -19.55
CA ILE A 521 -9.69 -12.10 -19.55
C ILE A 521 -9.15 -12.33 -20.96
N ILE A 522 -8.35 -11.41 -21.47
CA ILE A 522 -7.61 -11.55 -22.73
C ILE A 522 -6.11 -11.47 -22.42
N GLU A 523 -5.36 -12.40 -22.97
CA GLU A 523 -3.91 -12.40 -22.89
C GLU A 523 -3.28 -11.91 -24.20
N ILE A 524 -2.35 -10.95 -24.09
CA ILE A 524 -1.58 -10.42 -25.20
C ILE A 524 -0.16 -10.93 -25.07
N ASN A 525 0.28 -11.64 -26.09
CA ASN A 525 1.62 -12.26 -26.16
C ASN A 525 2.59 -11.38 -26.94
#